data_5488722faf4c5c7eb0459f9220d90b17
#
_entry.id   5488722faf4c5c7eb0459f9220d90b17
#
_cell.length_a   1.000
_cell.length_b   1.000
_cell.length_c   1.000
_cell.angle_alpha   90.00
_cell.angle_beta   90.00
_cell.angle_gamma   90.00
#
_symmetry.space_group_name_H-M   'P 1'
#
loop_
_entity.id
_entity.type
_entity.pdbx_description
1 polymer ?
#
loop_
_entity_poly.entity_id
_entity_poly.type
_entity_poly.pdbx_seq_one_letter_code
_entity_poly.pdbx_strand_id
1 'polypeptide(L)'
;MTVFVKNKLVQGGRTTGYTISADGIERVYSVRDAVQLVHTAENANVIIVRDKESRLRMNDNDIKAKLRYSHLRAKTGKLPIITPADIKKRIGQSIMIESERLIFRKITADDFDDLAVMFRDPDVMTAWEHTFSDEQIQKWIGNQISRYQKDGVGYFAAIRKETGEFVGQMGLLWSGIDELRVLEIGYMLKRQYWGMGYATEGTAAFMQYAFTEIGLDKVYTSIRPENKSSIRVAERIGMKAEGSCIKQYNSKDMEHTIYSKERS
;
A
#
# COMPACT_ATOMS: atom_id res chain seq x y z
N MET A 1 27.82 -3.68 -9.80
CA MET A 1 26.97 -4.87 -10.08
C MET A 1 26.43 -4.75 -11.49
N THR A 2 26.47 -5.81 -12.28
CA THR A 2 25.90 -5.81 -13.62
C THR A 2 24.72 -6.77 -13.65
N VAL A 3 23.58 -6.29 -14.13
CA VAL A 3 22.35 -7.07 -14.26
C VAL A 3 22.13 -7.39 -15.76
N PHE A 4 22.01 -8.66 -16.11
CA PHE A 4 21.77 -9.12 -17.45
C PHE A 4 20.33 -9.60 -17.59
N VAL A 5 19.54 -8.98 -18.45
CA VAL A 5 18.24 -9.53 -18.87
C VAL A 5 18.50 -10.44 -20.07
N LYS A 6 18.48 -11.75 -19.85
CA LYS A 6 18.95 -12.74 -20.83
C LYS A 6 17.85 -13.24 -21.75
N ASN A 7 16.80 -13.82 -21.19
CA ASN A 7 15.80 -14.52 -21.98
C ASN A 7 14.39 -14.02 -21.70
N LYS A 8 13.60 -13.91 -22.75
CA LYS A 8 12.16 -13.68 -22.70
C LYS A 8 11.47 -15.04 -22.72
N LEU A 9 10.66 -15.31 -21.71
CA LEU A 9 9.86 -16.53 -21.62
C LEU A 9 8.49 -16.27 -22.24
N VAL A 10 8.11 -17.13 -23.20
CA VAL A 10 6.83 -17.01 -23.94
C VAL A 10 6.05 -18.31 -23.83
N GLN A 11 4.78 -18.21 -23.44
CA GLN A 11 3.85 -19.35 -23.40
C GLN A 11 2.54 -18.94 -24.08
N GLY A 12 2.07 -19.73 -25.05
CA GLY A 12 0.86 -19.42 -25.80
C GLY A 12 0.88 -18.06 -26.53
N GLY A 13 2.03 -17.64 -27.03
CA GLY A 13 2.20 -16.35 -27.71
C GLY A 13 2.27 -15.13 -26.79
N ARG A 14 2.16 -15.30 -25.47
CA ARG A 14 2.23 -14.23 -24.47
C ARG A 14 3.53 -14.31 -23.67
N THR A 15 4.13 -13.17 -23.39
CA THR A 15 5.30 -13.09 -22.51
C THR A 15 4.88 -13.38 -21.08
N THR A 16 5.46 -14.41 -20.47
CA THR A 16 5.15 -14.83 -19.10
C THR A 16 6.22 -14.42 -18.08
N GLY A 17 7.44 -14.13 -18.56
CA GLY A 17 8.53 -13.74 -17.68
C GLY A 17 9.84 -13.49 -18.42
N TYR A 18 10.90 -13.29 -17.64
CA TYR A 18 12.27 -13.10 -18.10
C TYR A 18 13.25 -13.83 -17.20
N THR A 19 14.35 -14.33 -17.79
CA THR A 19 15.50 -14.79 -17.03
C THR A 19 16.45 -13.61 -16.82
N ILE A 20 16.77 -13.34 -15.56
CA ILE A 20 17.67 -12.25 -15.16
C ILE A 20 18.85 -12.84 -14.41
N SER A 21 20.06 -12.42 -14.76
CA SER A 21 21.30 -12.80 -14.11
C SER A 21 21.89 -11.58 -13.40
N ALA A 22 22.22 -11.73 -12.13
CA ALA A 22 22.92 -10.75 -11.35
C ALA A 22 24.00 -11.47 -10.51
N ASP A 23 25.23 -10.96 -10.59
CA ASP A 23 26.39 -11.52 -9.88
C ASP A 23 26.57 -13.05 -10.11
N GLY A 24 26.32 -13.50 -11.34
CA GLY A 24 26.45 -14.92 -11.75
C GLY A 24 25.27 -15.81 -11.36
N ILE A 25 24.28 -15.30 -10.66
CA ILE A 25 23.08 -16.05 -10.28
C ILE A 25 21.94 -15.75 -11.24
N GLU A 26 21.41 -16.78 -11.90
CA GLU A 26 20.26 -16.66 -12.80
C GLU A 26 18.95 -16.97 -12.07
N ARG A 27 17.94 -16.15 -12.29
CA ARG A 27 16.59 -16.36 -11.77
C ARG A 27 15.54 -16.03 -12.81
N VAL A 28 14.44 -16.75 -12.77
CA VAL A 28 13.25 -16.47 -13.58
C VAL A 28 12.34 -15.53 -12.81
N TYR A 29 11.91 -14.47 -13.48
CA TYR A 29 11.01 -13.47 -12.95
C TYR A 29 9.76 -13.38 -13.82
N SER A 30 8.61 -13.11 -13.22
CA SER A 30 7.43 -12.71 -13.96
C SER A 30 7.71 -11.41 -14.73
N VAL A 31 6.92 -11.10 -15.75
CA VAL A 31 7.06 -9.81 -16.50
C VAL A 31 7.08 -8.64 -15.53
N ARG A 32 6.18 -8.64 -14.55
CA ARG A 32 6.03 -7.57 -13.56
C ARG A 32 7.25 -7.43 -12.67
N ASP A 33 7.73 -8.55 -12.12
CA ASP A 33 8.86 -8.54 -11.20
C ASP A 33 10.17 -8.23 -11.91
N ALA A 34 10.32 -8.69 -13.17
CA ALA A 34 11.44 -8.36 -14.02
C ALA A 34 11.50 -6.87 -14.33
N VAL A 35 10.35 -6.25 -14.67
CA VAL A 35 10.24 -4.81 -14.88
C VAL A 35 10.66 -4.04 -13.64
N GLN A 36 10.15 -4.44 -12.48
CA GLN A 36 10.47 -3.79 -11.21
C GLN A 36 11.95 -3.94 -10.83
N LEU A 37 12.54 -5.13 -11.06
CA LEU A 37 13.95 -5.39 -10.79
C LEU A 37 14.86 -4.54 -11.67
N VAL A 38 14.56 -4.46 -12.97
CA VAL A 38 15.32 -3.65 -13.94
C VAL A 38 15.30 -2.18 -13.55
N HIS A 39 14.14 -1.64 -13.19
CA HIS A 39 14.05 -0.26 -12.71
C HIS A 39 14.85 0.00 -11.46
N THR A 40 14.74 -0.91 -10.49
CA THR A 40 15.50 -0.79 -9.24
C THR A 40 17.01 -0.76 -9.51
N ALA A 41 17.48 -1.60 -10.43
CA ALA A 41 18.89 -1.69 -10.81
C ALA A 41 19.37 -0.43 -11.57
N GLU A 42 18.57 0.10 -12.50
CA GLU A 42 18.88 1.34 -13.22
C GLU A 42 19.13 2.51 -12.27
N ASN A 43 18.36 2.56 -11.19
CA ASN A 43 18.46 3.62 -10.18
C ASN A 43 19.63 3.48 -9.19
N ALA A 44 20.14 2.29 -9.03
CA ALA A 44 21.30 2.01 -8.17
C ALA A 44 22.63 2.19 -8.90
N ASN A 45 22.68 2.91 -10.05
CA ASN A 45 23.85 3.00 -10.94
C ASN A 45 24.37 1.60 -11.34
N VAL A 46 23.49 0.65 -11.50
CA VAL A 46 23.80 -0.71 -11.94
C VAL A 46 23.72 -0.75 -13.47
N ILE A 47 24.73 -1.29 -14.09
CA ILE A 47 24.76 -1.47 -15.56
C ILE A 47 23.77 -2.58 -15.91
N ILE A 48 22.77 -2.25 -16.75
CA ILE A 48 21.80 -3.20 -17.26
C ILE A 48 22.12 -3.54 -18.70
N VAL A 49 22.39 -4.81 -18.93
CA VAL A 49 22.63 -5.35 -20.27
C VAL A 49 21.36 -6.06 -20.72
N ARG A 50 20.80 -5.62 -21.83
CA ARG A 50 19.61 -6.22 -22.46
C ARG A 50 20.02 -6.88 -23.75
N ASP A 51 19.57 -8.10 -24.01
CA ASP A 51 19.69 -8.67 -25.33
C ASP A 51 18.66 -8.06 -26.30
N LYS A 52 18.84 -8.32 -27.60
CA LYS A 52 17.98 -7.73 -28.64
C LYS A 52 16.52 -8.19 -28.58
N GLU A 53 16.24 -9.33 -27.92
CA GLU A 53 14.91 -9.93 -27.85
C GLU A 53 14.16 -9.50 -26.57
N SER A 54 14.88 -9.12 -25.52
CA SER A 54 14.33 -8.74 -24.21
C SER A 54 13.86 -7.29 -24.11
N ARG A 55 13.34 -6.70 -25.19
CA ARG A 55 12.77 -5.35 -25.12
C ARG A 55 11.58 -5.32 -24.18
N LEU A 56 11.83 -5.00 -22.92
CA LEU A 56 10.81 -4.55 -22.00
C LEU A 56 10.22 -3.25 -22.58
N ARG A 57 8.99 -3.32 -23.08
CA ARG A 57 8.28 -2.13 -23.56
C ARG A 57 7.89 -1.29 -22.34
N MET A 58 8.65 -0.26 -22.12
CA MET A 58 8.34 0.77 -21.15
C MET A 58 8.54 2.11 -21.80
N ASN A 59 7.64 3.03 -21.55
CA ASN A 59 7.82 4.39 -22.03
C ASN A 59 8.74 5.18 -21.08
N ASP A 60 9.36 6.24 -21.59
CA ASP A 60 10.30 7.07 -20.82
C ASP A 60 9.68 7.72 -19.58
N ASN A 61 8.36 7.91 -19.55
CA ASN A 61 7.65 8.47 -18.40
C ASN A 61 7.53 7.46 -17.27
N ASP A 62 7.27 6.17 -17.59
CA ASP A 62 7.29 5.07 -16.62
C ASP A 62 8.65 4.94 -15.93
N ILE A 63 9.72 5.23 -16.68
CA ILE A 63 11.09 5.20 -16.19
C ILE A 63 11.35 6.34 -15.22
N LYS A 64 10.99 7.58 -15.59
CA LYS A 64 11.26 8.78 -14.79
C LYS A 64 10.50 8.84 -13.47
N ALA A 65 9.25 8.38 -13.42
CA ALA A 65 8.43 8.37 -12.20
C ALA A 65 8.97 7.36 -11.19
N LYS A 66 9.41 6.18 -11.67
CA LYS A 66 10.02 5.14 -10.82
C LYS A 66 11.43 5.50 -10.35
N LEU A 67 12.15 6.34 -11.10
CA LEU A 67 13.49 6.83 -10.79
C LEU A 67 13.55 7.69 -9.53
N ARG A 68 12.53 8.45 -9.20
CA ARG A 68 12.52 9.31 -8.01
C ARG A 68 12.45 8.52 -6.71
N TYR A 69 11.83 7.34 -6.72
CA TYR A 69 11.66 6.51 -5.51
C TYR A 69 12.91 5.70 -5.13
N SER A 70 13.68 5.29 -6.10
CA SER A 70 14.86 4.43 -5.87
C SER A 70 16.13 5.20 -5.50
N HIS A 71 16.16 6.51 -5.73
CA HIS A 71 17.32 7.37 -5.41
C HIS A 71 17.67 7.36 -3.90
N LEU A 72 16.68 7.14 -3.04
CA LEU A 72 16.86 7.06 -1.59
C LEU A 72 17.50 5.74 -1.12
N ARG A 73 17.36 4.66 -1.87
CA ARG A 73 17.87 3.33 -1.50
C ARG A 73 19.28 3.01 -1.99
N ALA A 74 19.77 3.71 -3.01
CA ALA A 74 21.11 3.49 -3.56
C ALA A 74 22.24 3.72 -2.54
N LYS A 75 21.97 4.44 -1.45
CA LYS A 75 22.96 4.73 -0.40
C LYS A 75 23.21 3.58 0.59
N THR A 76 22.39 2.56 0.64
CA THR A 76 22.45 1.51 1.69
C THR A 76 22.89 0.13 1.24
N GLY A 77 23.15 -0.10 -0.06
CA GLY A 77 23.79 -1.33 -0.58
C GLY A 77 22.99 -2.62 -0.46
N LYS A 78 21.75 -2.64 0.06
CA LYS A 78 20.89 -3.82 0.15
C LYS A 78 19.44 -3.44 -0.11
N LEU A 79 18.93 -3.85 -1.28
CA LEU A 79 17.53 -3.69 -1.64
C LEU A 79 16.78 -5.02 -1.50
N PRO A 80 16.00 -5.26 -0.46
CA PRO A 80 14.93 -6.24 -0.55
C PRO A 80 13.76 -5.59 -1.29
N ILE A 81 13.49 -6.04 -2.51
CA ILE A 81 12.20 -5.78 -3.17
C ILE A 81 11.17 -6.54 -2.36
N ILE A 82 10.35 -5.81 -1.60
CA ILE A 82 9.26 -6.44 -0.85
C ILE A 82 8.12 -6.66 -1.82
N THR A 83 7.87 -7.92 -2.16
CA THR A 83 6.76 -8.32 -3.02
C THR A 83 5.52 -8.61 -2.16
N PRO A 84 4.29 -8.63 -2.74
CA PRO A 84 3.12 -9.16 -2.06
C PRO A 84 3.33 -10.58 -1.51
N ALA A 85 4.15 -11.39 -2.17
CA ALA A 85 4.51 -12.73 -1.69
C ALA A 85 5.39 -12.68 -0.42
N ASP A 86 6.32 -11.73 -0.34
CA ASP A 86 7.14 -11.52 0.86
C ASP A 86 6.30 -11.01 2.02
N ILE A 87 5.36 -10.10 1.75
CA ILE A 87 4.38 -9.64 2.73
C ILE A 87 3.56 -10.82 3.23
N LYS A 88 3.01 -11.66 2.33
CA LYS A 88 2.26 -12.85 2.71
C LYS A 88 3.09 -13.83 3.55
N LYS A 89 4.35 -14.07 3.19
CA LYS A 89 5.23 -14.98 3.94
C LYS A 89 5.52 -14.43 5.34
N ARG A 90 5.66 -13.13 5.49
CA ARG A 90 5.89 -12.46 6.78
C ARG A 90 4.62 -12.37 7.62
N ILE A 91 3.44 -12.12 6.99
CA ILE A 91 2.12 -12.04 7.63
C ILE A 91 1.49 -13.42 7.84
N GLY A 92 1.96 -14.47 7.15
CA GLY A 92 1.36 -15.80 7.09
C GLY A 92 1.29 -16.59 8.41
N GLN A 93 1.84 -16.05 9.48
CA GLN A 93 1.62 -16.53 10.84
C GLN A 93 0.90 -15.41 11.59
N SER A 94 -0.31 -15.67 12.02
CA SER A 94 -1.20 -14.87 12.88
C SER A 94 -0.57 -13.64 13.55
N ILE A 95 -0.20 -12.62 12.79
CA ILE A 95 0.27 -11.37 13.38
C ILE A 95 -0.96 -10.60 13.80
N MET A 96 -1.15 -10.51 15.09
CA MET A 96 -2.13 -9.64 15.71
C MET A 96 -1.50 -8.26 15.77
N ILE A 97 -1.94 -7.34 14.89
CA ILE A 97 -1.58 -5.93 15.01
C ILE A 97 -2.40 -5.38 16.17
N GLU A 98 -1.74 -4.72 17.10
CA GLU A 98 -2.41 -4.10 18.22
C GLU A 98 -1.74 -2.77 18.61
N SER A 99 -2.47 -1.97 19.36
CA SER A 99 -1.99 -0.76 20.01
C SER A 99 -2.31 -0.83 21.50
N GLU A 100 -2.15 0.25 22.23
CA GLU A 100 -2.49 0.30 23.65
C GLU A 100 -3.96 -0.07 23.89
N ARG A 101 -4.89 0.53 23.12
CA ARG A 101 -6.34 0.40 23.32
C ARG A 101 -7.06 -0.41 22.25
N LEU A 102 -6.41 -0.73 21.12
CA LEU A 102 -7.04 -1.39 19.97
C LEU A 102 -6.38 -2.72 19.63
N ILE A 103 -7.20 -3.66 19.19
CA ILE A 103 -6.79 -4.88 18.47
C ILE A 103 -7.30 -4.77 17.05
N PHE A 104 -6.47 -5.19 16.08
CA PHE A 104 -6.83 -5.19 14.66
C PHE A 104 -6.93 -6.62 14.16
N ARG A 105 -8.14 -7.01 13.75
CA ARG A 105 -8.42 -8.32 13.14
C ARG A 105 -8.94 -8.17 11.72
N LYS A 106 -8.84 -9.22 10.94
CA LYS A 106 -9.40 -9.23 9.59
C LYS A 106 -10.91 -8.96 9.64
N ILE A 107 -11.40 -8.18 8.68
CA ILE A 107 -12.83 -7.96 8.47
C ILE A 107 -13.44 -9.25 7.92
N THR A 108 -14.60 -9.62 8.44
CA THR A 108 -15.41 -10.76 8.04
C THR A 108 -16.82 -10.33 7.61
N ALA A 109 -17.63 -11.26 7.14
CA ALA A 109 -19.03 -10.99 6.80
C ALA A 109 -19.84 -10.53 8.04
N ASP A 110 -19.45 -10.98 9.22
CA ASP A 110 -20.13 -10.65 10.48
C ASP A 110 -19.98 -9.17 10.88
N ASP A 111 -19.05 -8.45 10.25
CA ASP A 111 -18.84 -7.02 10.49
C ASP A 111 -19.80 -6.12 9.68
N PHE A 112 -20.76 -6.70 8.97
CA PHE A 112 -21.63 -5.94 8.08
C PHE A 112 -22.37 -4.82 8.82
N ASP A 113 -23.01 -5.10 9.94
CA ASP A 113 -23.80 -4.11 10.69
C ASP A 113 -22.93 -2.97 11.22
N ASP A 114 -21.75 -3.28 11.73
CA ASP A 114 -20.78 -2.30 12.22
C ASP A 114 -20.26 -1.40 11.10
N LEU A 115 -19.97 -1.98 9.95
CA LEU A 115 -19.56 -1.24 8.76
C LEU A 115 -20.71 -0.41 8.19
N ALA A 116 -21.95 -0.94 8.23
CA ALA A 116 -23.13 -0.23 7.76
C ALA A 116 -23.40 1.04 8.57
N VAL A 117 -23.25 1.00 9.89
CA VAL A 117 -23.34 2.20 10.74
C VAL A 117 -22.35 3.28 10.27
N MET A 118 -21.16 2.88 9.90
CA MET A 118 -20.10 3.80 9.46
C MET A 118 -20.33 4.30 8.03
N PHE A 119 -20.62 3.39 7.09
CA PHE A 119 -20.76 3.73 5.67
C PHE A 119 -22.08 4.43 5.31
N ARG A 120 -23.08 4.38 6.19
CA ARG A 120 -24.34 5.11 6.03
C ARG A 120 -24.35 6.47 6.72
N ASP A 121 -23.33 6.79 7.52
CA ASP A 121 -23.18 8.10 8.17
C ASP A 121 -22.58 9.11 7.17
N PRO A 122 -23.34 10.16 6.76
CA PRO A 122 -22.85 11.15 5.80
C PRO A 122 -21.60 11.90 6.29
N ASP A 123 -21.49 12.14 7.61
CA ASP A 123 -20.33 12.83 8.18
C ASP A 123 -19.06 11.97 8.07
N VAL A 124 -19.18 10.65 8.27
CA VAL A 124 -18.09 9.70 8.07
C VAL A 124 -17.70 9.63 6.60
N MET A 125 -18.69 9.65 5.72
CA MET A 125 -18.52 9.47 4.27
C MET A 125 -18.24 10.77 3.50
N THR A 126 -17.99 11.88 4.19
CA THR A 126 -17.72 13.18 3.56
C THR A 126 -16.63 13.11 2.50
N ALA A 127 -15.53 12.41 2.76
CA ALA A 127 -14.43 12.26 1.80
C ALA A 127 -14.82 11.46 0.54
N TRP A 128 -15.88 10.66 0.61
CA TRP A 128 -16.41 9.83 -0.47
C TRP A 128 -17.57 10.50 -1.23
N GLU A 129 -18.10 11.59 -0.68
CA GLU A 129 -19.22 12.39 -1.23
C GLU A 129 -20.54 11.62 -1.41
N HIS A 130 -20.65 10.39 -0.90
CA HIS A 130 -21.88 9.60 -0.87
C HIS A 130 -21.81 8.48 0.18
N THR A 131 -22.95 8.02 0.63
CA THR A 131 -23.09 6.85 1.50
C THR A 131 -23.20 5.57 0.69
N PHE A 132 -22.97 4.42 1.31
CA PHE A 132 -23.02 3.12 0.64
C PHE A 132 -24.37 2.42 0.83
N SER A 133 -24.83 1.74 -0.23
CA SER A 133 -25.91 0.74 -0.15
C SER A 133 -25.38 -0.57 0.47
N ASP A 134 -26.31 -1.48 0.79
CA ASP A 134 -25.98 -2.79 1.35
C ASP A 134 -25.11 -3.61 0.40
N GLU A 135 -25.40 -3.56 -0.89
CA GLU A 135 -24.62 -4.24 -1.92
C GLU A 135 -23.20 -3.68 -1.99
N GLN A 136 -23.05 -2.35 -1.83
CA GLN A 136 -21.74 -1.70 -1.81
C GLN A 136 -20.94 -2.09 -0.56
N ILE A 137 -21.59 -2.22 0.60
CA ILE A 137 -20.97 -2.67 1.85
C ILE A 137 -20.54 -4.13 1.73
N GLN A 138 -21.40 -5.01 1.22
CA GLN A 138 -21.05 -6.41 0.96
C GLN A 138 -19.85 -6.53 0.00
N LYS A 139 -19.88 -5.76 -1.09
CA LYS A 139 -18.76 -5.68 -2.04
C LYS A 139 -17.47 -5.18 -1.37
N TRP A 140 -17.59 -4.19 -0.47
CA TRP A 140 -16.45 -3.69 0.30
C TRP A 140 -15.81 -4.78 1.14
N ILE A 141 -16.61 -5.54 1.90
CA ILE A 141 -16.18 -6.68 2.72
C ILE A 141 -15.48 -7.72 1.84
N GLY A 142 -16.12 -8.14 0.74
CA GLY A 142 -15.54 -9.09 -0.23
C GLY A 142 -14.20 -8.62 -0.78
N ASN A 143 -14.06 -7.33 -1.06
CA ASN A 143 -12.82 -6.73 -1.50
C ASN A 143 -11.72 -6.80 -0.43
N GLN A 144 -12.05 -6.62 0.87
CA GLN A 144 -11.04 -6.76 1.93
C GLN A 144 -10.57 -8.21 2.05
N ILE A 145 -11.50 -9.16 2.04
CA ILE A 145 -11.16 -10.60 2.08
C ILE A 145 -10.26 -10.98 0.90
N SER A 146 -10.59 -10.49 -0.30
CA SER A 146 -9.77 -10.71 -1.50
C SER A 146 -8.36 -10.08 -1.37
N ARG A 147 -8.26 -8.88 -0.78
CA ARG A 147 -6.97 -8.21 -0.54
C ARG A 147 -6.08 -8.98 0.42
N TYR A 148 -6.61 -9.52 1.50
CA TYR A 148 -5.83 -10.35 2.42
C TYR A 148 -5.24 -11.58 1.71
N GLN A 149 -6.00 -12.16 0.78
CA GLN A 149 -5.53 -13.32 0.00
C GLN A 149 -4.51 -12.94 -1.07
N LYS A 150 -4.73 -11.84 -1.79
CA LYS A 150 -3.89 -11.44 -2.93
C LYS A 150 -2.68 -10.61 -2.52
N ASP A 151 -2.89 -9.66 -1.64
CA ASP A 151 -1.92 -8.62 -1.33
C ASP A 151 -1.29 -8.77 0.06
N GLY A 152 -1.88 -9.61 0.93
CA GLY A 152 -1.47 -9.79 2.33
C GLY A 152 -1.87 -8.63 3.24
N VAL A 153 -2.41 -7.54 2.69
CA VAL A 153 -2.80 -6.32 3.39
C VAL A 153 -4.22 -5.90 3.00
N GLY A 154 -4.82 -5.01 3.77
CA GLY A 154 -6.15 -4.48 3.56
C GLY A 154 -6.57 -3.63 4.75
N TYR A 155 -7.83 -3.23 4.83
CA TYR A 155 -8.38 -2.70 6.06
C TYR A 155 -8.66 -3.83 7.04
N PHE A 156 -8.42 -3.58 8.31
CA PHE A 156 -8.71 -4.45 9.44
C PHE A 156 -9.77 -3.78 10.32
N ALA A 157 -10.62 -4.58 10.94
CA ALA A 157 -11.52 -4.14 11.98
C ALA A 157 -10.71 -3.67 13.19
N ALA A 158 -10.91 -2.43 13.61
CA ALA A 158 -10.33 -1.87 14.83
C ALA A 158 -11.30 -2.13 15.98
N ILE A 159 -10.90 -2.96 16.92
CA ILE A 159 -11.70 -3.39 18.06
C ILE A 159 -11.12 -2.79 19.34
N ARG A 160 -11.95 -2.18 20.15
CA ARG A 160 -11.57 -1.64 21.47
C ARG A 160 -11.30 -2.78 22.44
N LYS A 161 -10.10 -2.87 23.00
CA LYS A 161 -9.68 -3.96 23.91
C LYS A 161 -10.57 -4.07 25.14
N GLU A 162 -10.97 -2.94 25.68
CA GLU A 162 -11.73 -2.88 26.95
C GLU A 162 -13.16 -3.41 26.81
N THR A 163 -13.83 -3.12 25.67
CA THR A 163 -15.27 -3.37 25.49
C THR A 163 -15.60 -4.37 24.40
N GLY A 164 -14.64 -4.71 23.54
CA GLY A 164 -14.90 -5.51 22.36
C GLY A 164 -15.63 -4.78 21.22
N GLU A 165 -15.88 -3.48 21.36
CA GLU A 165 -16.63 -2.69 20.38
C GLU A 165 -15.83 -2.44 19.10
N PHE A 166 -16.51 -2.52 17.97
CA PHE A 166 -15.98 -2.13 16.67
C PHE A 166 -15.91 -0.60 16.57
N VAL A 167 -14.71 -0.07 16.59
CA VAL A 167 -14.42 1.37 16.52
C VAL A 167 -14.45 1.90 15.10
N GLY A 168 -13.99 1.07 14.16
CA GLY A 168 -13.85 1.44 12.75
C GLY A 168 -12.95 0.46 12.01
N GLN A 169 -12.38 0.90 10.91
CA GLN A 169 -11.41 0.13 10.13
C GLN A 169 -10.14 0.93 9.89
N MET A 170 -9.00 0.23 9.89
CA MET A 170 -7.68 0.80 9.64
C MET A 170 -6.81 -0.21 8.91
N GLY A 171 -5.84 0.23 8.13
CA GLY A 171 -4.98 -0.72 7.45
C GLY A 171 -3.99 -0.13 6.48
N LEU A 172 -3.32 -1.04 5.79
CA LEU A 172 -2.39 -0.75 4.72
C LEU A 172 -2.99 -1.21 3.39
N LEU A 173 -2.97 -0.33 2.40
CA LEU A 173 -3.53 -0.62 1.09
C LEU A 173 -2.53 -0.31 0.01
N TRP A 174 -2.45 -1.18 -0.98
CA TRP A 174 -1.75 -0.86 -2.20
C TRP A 174 -2.51 0.23 -2.95
N SER A 175 -1.83 1.32 -3.22
CA SER A 175 -2.36 2.48 -3.94
C SER A 175 -1.39 2.92 -5.02
N GLY A 176 -1.92 3.61 -6.04
CA GLY A 176 -1.13 4.35 -7.01
C GLY A 176 -0.99 5.79 -6.54
N ILE A 177 0.25 6.26 -6.44
CA ILE A 177 0.57 7.69 -6.35
C ILE A 177 1.35 7.98 -7.62
N ASP A 178 0.75 8.73 -8.53
CA ASP A 178 1.23 8.87 -9.91
C ASP A 178 1.42 7.46 -10.53
N GLU A 179 2.61 7.14 -10.99
CA GLU A 179 2.94 5.83 -11.56
C GLU A 179 3.52 4.85 -10.51
N LEU A 180 3.64 5.27 -9.25
CA LEU A 180 4.21 4.45 -8.18
C LEU A 180 3.14 3.63 -7.48
N ARG A 181 3.41 2.34 -7.28
CA ARG A 181 2.61 1.50 -6.40
C ARG A 181 3.22 1.52 -5.00
N VAL A 182 2.52 2.15 -4.07
CA VAL A 182 2.95 2.34 -2.68
C VAL A 182 1.97 1.69 -1.70
N LEU A 183 2.40 1.45 -0.47
CA LEU A 183 1.50 1.13 0.62
C LEU A 183 1.09 2.41 1.34
N GLU A 184 -0.20 2.68 1.32
CA GLU A 184 -0.81 3.79 2.05
C GLU A 184 -1.48 3.28 3.32
N ILE A 185 -1.33 4.03 4.40
CA ILE A 185 -2.12 3.84 5.60
C ILE A 185 -3.45 4.57 5.42
N GLY A 186 -4.55 3.83 5.61
CA GLY A 186 -5.89 4.39 5.60
C GLY A 186 -6.66 4.03 6.86
N TYR A 187 -7.63 4.85 7.22
CA TYR A 187 -8.53 4.56 8.31
C TYR A 187 -9.88 5.23 8.12
N MET A 188 -10.88 4.69 8.78
CA MET A 188 -12.22 5.25 8.90
C MET A 188 -12.80 4.81 10.24
N LEU A 189 -13.35 5.74 11.00
CA LEU A 189 -13.91 5.48 12.32
C LEU A 189 -15.40 5.82 12.37
N LYS A 190 -16.17 5.05 13.15
CA LYS A 190 -17.50 5.46 13.52
C LYS A 190 -17.45 6.82 14.22
N ARG A 191 -18.40 7.68 13.92
CA ARG A 191 -18.45 9.07 14.40
C ARG A 191 -18.34 9.20 15.90
N GLN A 192 -18.97 8.30 16.66
CA GLN A 192 -18.95 8.30 18.13
C GLN A 192 -17.55 8.15 18.75
N TYR A 193 -16.56 7.67 17.96
CA TYR A 193 -15.17 7.49 18.42
C TYR A 193 -14.22 8.59 17.95
N TRP A 194 -14.74 9.62 17.28
CA TRP A 194 -13.92 10.75 16.86
C TRP A 194 -13.44 11.56 18.07
N GLY A 195 -12.29 12.21 17.92
CA GLY A 195 -11.70 13.04 18.99
C GLY A 195 -11.04 12.27 20.13
N MET A 196 -11.19 10.93 20.20
CA MET A 196 -10.65 10.09 21.29
C MET A 196 -9.21 9.60 21.04
N GLY A 197 -8.57 10.03 19.93
CA GLY A 197 -7.19 9.67 19.63
C GLY A 197 -7.00 8.33 18.90
N TYR A 198 -8.05 7.53 18.70
CA TYR A 198 -7.96 6.20 18.08
C TYR A 198 -7.37 6.23 16.66
N ALA A 199 -7.67 7.25 15.86
CA ALA A 199 -7.08 7.40 14.52
C ALA A 199 -5.55 7.53 14.61
N THR A 200 -5.04 8.40 15.47
CA THR A 200 -3.60 8.61 15.67
C THR A 200 -2.92 7.35 16.18
N GLU A 201 -3.51 6.71 17.19
CA GLU A 201 -2.99 5.49 17.81
C GLU A 201 -2.92 4.33 16.81
N GLY A 202 -4.02 4.06 16.12
CA GLY A 202 -4.08 2.95 15.16
C GLY A 202 -3.20 3.19 13.93
N THR A 203 -3.15 4.43 13.42
CA THR A 203 -2.27 4.77 12.29
C THR A 203 -0.80 4.60 12.68
N ALA A 204 -0.41 4.99 13.91
CA ALA A 204 0.94 4.77 14.42
C ALA A 204 1.28 3.27 14.54
N ALA A 205 0.34 2.44 14.98
CA ALA A 205 0.52 0.99 15.07
C ALA A 205 0.73 0.36 13.67
N PHE A 206 -0.07 0.74 12.66
CA PHE A 206 0.12 0.28 11.29
C PHE A 206 1.40 0.79 10.65
N MET A 207 1.82 2.01 10.97
CA MET A 207 3.10 2.55 10.53
C MET A 207 4.27 1.77 11.13
N GLN A 208 4.23 1.49 12.42
CA GLN A 208 5.23 0.65 13.09
C GLN A 208 5.28 -0.74 12.47
N TYR A 209 4.13 -1.39 12.28
CA TYR A 209 4.01 -2.68 11.62
C TYR A 209 4.59 -2.67 10.19
N ALA A 210 4.33 -1.62 9.43
CA ALA A 210 4.89 -1.46 8.09
C ALA A 210 6.42 -1.41 8.11
N PHE A 211 7.01 -0.75 9.10
CA PHE A 211 8.46 -0.63 9.22
C PHE A 211 9.12 -1.90 9.78
N THR A 212 8.55 -2.51 10.82
CA THR A 212 9.19 -3.63 11.52
C THR A 212 8.92 -4.98 10.87
N GLU A 213 7.66 -5.27 10.56
CA GLU A 213 7.23 -6.59 10.09
C GLU A 213 7.23 -6.70 8.56
N ILE A 214 6.72 -5.67 7.87
CA ILE A 214 6.76 -5.65 6.41
C ILE A 214 8.15 -5.22 5.91
N GLY A 215 8.88 -4.42 6.69
CA GLY A 215 10.23 -3.95 6.38
C GLY A 215 10.23 -2.85 5.32
N LEU A 216 9.19 -2.00 5.30
CA LEU A 216 9.18 -0.81 4.44
C LEU A 216 10.16 0.23 4.98
N ASP A 217 10.75 1.02 4.08
CA ASP A 217 11.55 2.18 4.48
C ASP A 217 10.71 3.44 4.51
N LYS A 218 9.54 3.42 3.86
CA LYS A 218 8.66 4.57 3.77
C LYS A 218 7.20 4.15 3.65
N VAL A 219 6.33 4.88 4.32
CA VAL A 219 4.87 4.72 4.26
C VAL A 219 4.22 6.03 3.85
N TYR A 220 3.04 5.91 3.25
CA TYR A 220 2.32 7.03 2.66
C TYR A 220 0.89 7.09 3.18
N THR A 221 0.28 8.26 3.05
CA THR A 221 -1.17 8.46 3.07
C THR A 221 -1.52 9.61 2.15
N SER A 222 -2.64 9.52 1.46
CA SER A 222 -3.16 10.59 0.59
C SER A 222 -4.41 11.15 1.23
N ILE A 223 -4.43 12.46 1.45
CA ILE A 223 -5.47 13.14 2.21
C ILE A 223 -6.01 14.31 1.39
N ARG A 224 -7.33 14.42 1.25
CA ARG A 224 -7.96 15.59 0.63
C ARG A 224 -7.60 16.85 1.41
N PRO A 225 -7.28 17.99 0.76
CA PRO A 225 -6.88 19.23 1.43
C PRO A 225 -7.92 19.77 2.43
N GLU A 226 -9.19 19.43 2.22
CA GLU A 226 -10.30 19.83 3.10
C GLU A 226 -10.37 18.98 4.37
N ASN A 227 -9.83 17.77 4.37
CA ASN A 227 -9.89 16.84 5.50
C ASN A 227 -8.86 17.19 6.58
N LYS A 228 -9.12 18.32 7.26
CA LYS A 228 -8.22 18.85 8.30
C LYS A 228 -8.03 17.89 9.48
N SER A 229 -9.01 17.03 9.75
CA SER A 229 -8.89 16.02 10.81
C SER A 229 -7.83 14.97 10.48
N SER A 230 -7.84 14.45 9.26
CA SER A 230 -6.83 13.47 8.80
C SER A 230 -5.44 14.08 8.65
N ILE A 231 -5.36 15.34 8.20
CA ILE A 231 -4.09 16.07 8.15
C ILE A 231 -3.46 16.14 9.54
N ARG A 232 -4.22 16.54 10.58
CA ARG A 232 -3.72 16.56 11.96
C ARG A 232 -3.26 15.19 12.48
N VAL A 233 -3.89 14.10 12.04
CA VAL A 233 -3.42 12.75 12.40
C VAL A 233 -2.07 12.47 11.76
N ALA A 234 -1.93 12.72 10.45
CA ALA A 234 -0.67 12.52 9.73
C ALA A 234 0.48 13.31 10.36
N GLU A 235 0.26 14.59 10.68
CA GLU A 235 1.25 15.46 11.32
C GLU A 235 1.64 14.95 12.71
N ARG A 236 0.67 14.52 13.55
CA ARG A 236 0.93 13.99 14.91
C ARG A 236 1.79 12.74 14.93
N ILE A 237 1.70 11.88 13.92
CA ILE A 237 2.56 10.71 13.79
C ILE A 237 3.87 10.99 13.05
N GLY A 238 4.11 12.28 12.74
CA GLY A 238 5.36 12.77 12.14
C GLY A 238 5.48 12.53 10.65
N MET A 239 4.36 12.38 9.93
CA MET A 239 4.36 12.40 8.46
C MET A 239 4.51 13.82 7.95
N LYS A 240 5.14 13.98 6.80
CA LYS A 240 5.38 15.27 6.14
C LYS A 240 4.72 15.28 4.77
N ALA A 241 4.18 16.44 4.39
CA ALA A 241 3.66 16.65 3.04
C ALA A 241 4.82 16.65 2.02
N GLU A 242 4.66 15.92 0.91
CA GLU A 242 5.68 15.79 -0.14
C GLU A 242 5.21 16.27 -1.52
N GLY A 243 3.90 16.47 -1.69
CA GLY A 243 3.32 16.84 -2.97
C GLY A 243 1.83 16.59 -3.00
N SER A 244 1.26 16.55 -4.19
CA SER A 244 -0.14 16.20 -4.42
C SER A 244 -0.26 15.20 -5.57
N CYS A 245 -1.38 14.48 -5.59
CA CYS A 245 -1.77 13.61 -6.71
C CYS A 245 -3.27 13.76 -6.96
N ILE A 246 -3.68 13.40 -8.17
CA ILE A 246 -5.11 13.31 -8.51
C ILE A 246 -5.54 11.86 -8.39
N LYS A 247 -6.57 11.60 -7.59
CA LYS A 247 -7.23 10.30 -7.51
C LYS A 247 -8.60 10.38 -8.14
N GLN A 248 -8.89 9.43 -9.00
CA GLN A 248 -10.20 9.33 -9.64
C GLN A 248 -11.16 8.55 -8.73
N TYR A 249 -12.30 9.17 -8.42
CA TYR A 249 -13.34 8.54 -7.64
C TYR A 249 -14.71 8.89 -8.24
N ASN A 250 -15.51 7.87 -8.59
CA ASN A 250 -16.81 8.05 -9.26
C ASN A 250 -16.74 9.01 -10.48
N SER A 251 -15.72 8.83 -11.32
CA SER A 251 -15.46 9.67 -12.50
C SER A 251 -15.19 11.15 -12.18
N LYS A 252 -14.87 11.48 -10.92
CA LYS A 252 -14.42 12.79 -10.51
C LYS A 252 -12.94 12.74 -10.17
N ASP A 253 -12.21 13.73 -10.64
CA ASP A 253 -10.81 13.94 -10.26
C ASP A 253 -10.77 14.69 -8.92
N MET A 254 -10.11 14.09 -7.94
CA MET A 254 -9.98 14.64 -6.59
C MET A 254 -8.52 14.83 -6.25
N GLU A 255 -8.15 16.06 -5.92
CA GLU A 255 -6.81 16.37 -5.44
C GLU A 255 -6.59 15.80 -4.04
N HIS A 256 -5.42 15.20 -3.83
CA HIS A 256 -4.97 14.72 -2.53
C HIS A 256 -3.56 15.21 -2.27
N THR A 257 -3.31 15.71 -1.07
CA THR A 257 -1.96 15.94 -0.57
C THR A 257 -1.36 14.61 -0.13
N ILE A 258 -0.16 14.33 -0.59
CA ILE A 258 0.60 13.13 -0.25
C ILE A 258 1.41 13.43 1.02
N TYR A 259 1.19 12.64 2.05
CA TYR A 259 2.01 12.65 3.26
C TYR A 259 2.81 11.36 3.34
N SER A 260 4.01 11.44 3.84
CA SER A 260 4.87 10.28 4.03
C SER A 260 5.72 10.37 5.28
N LYS A 261 6.23 9.21 5.71
CA LYS A 261 7.25 9.09 6.75
C LYS A 261 8.22 7.98 6.39
N GLU A 262 9.51 8.30 6.54
CA GLU A 262 10.59 7.32 6.42
C GLU A 262 10.83 6.63 7.76
N ARG A 263 11.32 5.40 7.69
CA ARG A 263 11.77 4.65 8.86
C ARG A 263 13.00 5.35 9.44
N SER A 264 12.90 5.77 10.69
CA SER A 264 14.02 6.34 11.46
C SER A 264 15.02 5.26 11.89
#